data_66822ba75631f0ec419fe26ab6bedf2e
#
_entry.id   66822ba75631f0ec419fe26ab6bedf2e
#
_cell.length_a   1.000
_cell.length_b   1.000
_cell.length_c   1.000
_cell.angle_alpha   90.00
_cell.angle_beta   90.00
_cell.angle_gamma   90.00
#
_symmetry.space_group_name_H-M   'P 1'
#
loop_
_entity.id
_entity.type
_entity.pdbx_description
1 polymer ?
#
loop_
_entity_poly.entity_id
_entity_poly.type
_entity_poly.pdbx_seq_one_letter_code
_entity_poly.pdbx_strand_id
1 'polypeptide(L)'
;MKKFFCALSLFSCLLLTSCSANSYKLAKDYQTKETFGYLVFISESGQQYDDLWVNVSGLDKTFLASTAQIVDGEVKGMRYGAQQGKRRVMIREKNDRLLYQDIVEIRAGEDTIIKFKD
;
A
#
# COMPACT_ATOMS: atom_id res chain seq x y z
N MET A 1 -34.28 -12.60 26.32
CA MET A 1 -34.31 -11.34 25.61
C MET A 1 -33.04 -10.53 25.76
N LYS A 2 -32.63 -10.32 26.98
CA LYS A 2 -31.38 -9.56 27.19
C LYS A 2 -30.15 -10.18 26.55
N LYS A 3 -30.18 -11.48 26.37
CA LYS A 3 -29.07 -12.20 25.74
C LYS A 3 -28.87 -11.80 24.29
N PHE A 4 -29.87 -11.39 23.63
CA PHE A 4 -29.75 -10.93 22.25
C PHE A 4 -28.94 -9.66 22.13
N PHE A 5 -29.12 -8.76 23.08
CA PHE A 5 -28.34 -7.53 23.05
C PHE A 5 -26.86 -7.79 23.26
N CYS A 6 -26.53 -8.73 24.13
CA CYS A 6 -25.14 -9.10 24.34
C CYS A 6 -24.55 -9.69 23.08
N ALA A 7 -25.27 -10.54 22.40
CA ALA A 7 -24.80 -11.13 21.16
C ALA A 7 -24.56 -10.08 20.08
N LEU A 8 -25.46 -9.14 19.96
CA LEU A 8 -25.30 -8.05 19.01
C LEU A 8 -24.09 -7.19 19.32
N SER A 9 -23.89 -6.92 20.60
CA SER A 9 -22.74 -6.14 21.03
C SER A 9 -21.42 -6.82 20.65
N LEU A 10 -21.34 -8.11 20.88
CA LEU A 10 -20.15 -8.88 20.52
C LEU A 10 -19.92 -8.85 19.02
N PHE A 11 -20.95 -8.95 18.25
CA PHE A 11 -20.86 -8.91 16.81
C PHE A 11 -20.33 -7.57 16.33
N SER A 12 -20.78 -6.48 16.94
CA SER A 12 -20.27 -5.16 16.61
C SER A 12 -18.79 -5.03 16.89
N CYS A 13 -18.32 -5.60 17.97
CA CYS A 13 -16.91 -5.58 18.30
C CYS A 13 -16.06 -6.28 17.22
N LEU A 14 -16.56 -7.39 16.70
CA LEU A 14 -15.87 -8.10 15.63
C LEU A 14 -15.74 -7.24 14.37
N LEU A 15 -16.79 -6.50 14.05
CA LEU A 15 -16.74 -5.60 12.91
C LEU A 15 -15.69 -4.50 13.10
N LEU A 16 -15.63 -3.94 14.29
CA LEU A 16 -14.62 -2.94 14.61
C LEU A 16 -13.21 -3.49 14.49
N THR A 17 -13.03 -4.73 14.91
CA THR A 17 -11.73 -5.38 14.78
C THR A 17 -11.30 -5.50 13.33
N SER A 18 -12.22 -5.82 12.44
CA SER A 18 -11.87 -5.92 11.04
C SER A 18 -11.49 -4.58 10.43
N CYS A 19 -12.03 -3.49 10.95
CA CYS A 19 -11.66 -2.15 10.48
C CYS A 19 -10.22 -1.80 10.84
N SER A 20 -9.71 -2.33 11.93
CA SER A 20 -8.34 -2.04 12.35
C SER A 20 -7.28 -2.66 11.44
N ALA A 21 -7.68 -3.55 10.54
CA ALA A 21 -6.78 -4.20 9.62
C ALA A 21 -6.41 -3.32 8.42
N ASN A 22 -6.95 -2.12 8.32
CA ASN A 22 -6.74 -1.25 7.17
C ASN A 22 -5.50 -0.38 7.30
N SER A 23 -4.34 -1.03 7.45
CA SER A 23 -3.07 -0.32 7.46
C SER A 23 -2.47 -0.20 6.07
N TYR A 24 -3.15 -0.67 5.07
CA TYR A 24 -2.71 -0.61 3.69
C TYR A 24 -3.88 -0.22 2.80
N LYS A 25 -3.52 0.23 1.59
CA LYS A 25 -4.50 0.62 0.59
C LYS A 25 -4.22 -0.16 -0.69
N LEU A 26 -5.26 -0.68 -1.30
CA LEU A 26 -5.10 -1.37 -2.56
C LEU A 26 -5.06 -0.38 -3.71
N ALA A 27 -4.11 -0.57 -4.62
CA ALA A 27 -4.03 0.22 -5.84
C ALA A 27 -5.17 -0.15 -6.79
N LYS A 28 -5.72 -1.33 -6.63
CA LYS A 28 -6.81 -1.86 -7.42
C LYS A 28 -7.54 -2.89 -6.58
N ASP A 29 -8.81 -3.15 -6.92
CA ASP A 29 -9.56 -4.21 -6.26
C ASP A 29 -9.00 -5.57 -6.66
N TYR A 30 -8.53 -6.31 -5.69
CA TYR A 30 -8.03 -7.67 -5.90
C TYR A 30 -8.95 -8.65 -5.21
N GLN A 31 -9.21 -9.74 -5.89
CA GLN A 31 -10.10 -10.78 -5.40
C GLN A 31 -9.42 -11.68 -4.36
N THR A 32 -8.14 -11.93 -4.54
CA THR A 32 -7.41 -12.84 -3.67
C THR A 32 -6.07 -12.25 -3.28
N LYS A 33 -5.69 -12.49 -2.02
CA LYS A 33 -4.40 -12.04 -1.49
C LYS A 33 -3.23 -12.82 -2.09
N GLU A 34 -3.51 -13.93 -2.73
CA GLU A 34 -2.46 -14.79 -3.28
C GLU A 34 -1.88 -14.25 -4.57
N THR A 35 -2.54 -13.29 -5.18
CA THR A 35 -2.13 -12.78 -6.49
C THR A 35 -1.45 -11.42 -6.42
N PHE A 36 -1.34 -10.83 -5.24
CA PHE A 36 -0.73 -9.52 -5.13
C PHE A 36 0.20 -9.41 -3.92
N GLY A 37 1.17 -8.53 -4.06
CA GLY A 37 2.05 -8.12 -2.98
C GLY A 37 1.86 -6.65 -2.70
N TYR A 38 2.74 -6.08 -1.89
CA TYR A 38 2.60 -4.70 -1.43
C TYR A 38 3.81 -3.89 -1.86
N LEU A 39 3.55 -2.66 -2.29
CA LEU A 39 4.58 -1.68 -2.57
C LEU A 39 4.65 -0.68 -1.44
N VAL A 40 5.87 -0.36 -1.02
CA VAL A 40 6.13 0.62 0.03
C VAL A 40 7.12 1.62 -0.55
N PHE A 41 6.79 2.90 -0.53
CA PHE A 41 7.61 3.94 -1.12
C PHE A 41 8.34 4.73 -0.04
N ILE A 42 9.66 4.81 -0.17
CA ILE A 42 10.50 5.49 0.82
C ILE A 42 11.40 6.48 0.11
N SER A 43 11.39 7.71 0.59
CA SER A 43 12.29 8.77 0.11
C SER A 43 13.66 8.59 0.76
N GLU A 44 14.72 8.62 -0.03
CA GLU A 44 16.08 8.54 0.51
C GLU A 44 16.44 9.77 1.33
N SER A 45 15.87 10.92 1.00
CA SER A 45 16.10 12.14 1.77
C SER A 45 15.34 12.18 3.09
N GLY A 46 14.39 11.27 3.29
CA GLY A 46 13.53 11.28 4.45
C GLY A 46 12.33 12.19 4.34
N GLN A 47 12.15 12.83 3.19
CA GLN A 47 11.02 13.73 2.99
C GLN A 47 9.72 12.94 2.92
N GLN A 48 8.66 13.49 3.50
CA GLN A 48 7.34 12.89 3.46
C GLN A 48 6.55 13.43 2.27
N TYR A 49 6.04 12.52 1.47
CA TYR A 49 5.15 12.84 0.36
C TYR A 49 3.82 12.16 0.61
N ASP A 50 2.73 12.79 0.26
CA ASP A 50 1.38 12.20 0.33
C ASP A 50 0.63 12.33 -0.98
N ASP A 51 1.31 12.78 -2.03
CA ASP A 51 0.67 12.98 -3.33
C ASP A 51 1.57 12.54 -4.48
N LEU A 52 2.32 11.47 -4.30
CA LEU A 52 3.12 10.90 -5.37
C LEU A 52 2.22 10.25 -6.41
N TRP A 53 2.52 10.50 -7.68
CA TRP A 53 1.84 9.83 -8.78
C TRP A 53 2.58 8.55 -9.09
N VAL A 54 1.91 7.41 -8.93
CA VAL A 54 2.54 6.11 -9.14
C VAL A 54 1.81 5.37 -10.26
N ASN A 55 2.60 4.90 -11.22
CA ASN A 55 2.12 4.07 -12.29
C ASN A 55 2.82 2.71 -12.22
N VAL A 56 2.03 1.65 -12.20
CA VAL A 56 2.54 0.28 -12.20
C VAL A 56 2.01 -0.40 -13.46
N SER A 57 2.89 -1.02 -14.23
CA SER A 57 2.46 -1.71 -15.44
C SER A 57 1.46 -2.81 -15.10
N GLY A 58 0.42 -2.93 -15.90
CA GLY A 58 -0.68 -3.84 -15.63
C GLY A 58 -1.85 -3.21 -14.89
N LEU A 59 -1.68 -2.01 -14.37
CA LEU A 59 -2.77 -1.23 -13.80
C LEU A 59 -3.25 -0.23 -14.84
N ASP A 60 -4.55 -0.02 -14.89
CA ASP A 60 -5.14 0.88 -15.88
C ASP A 60 -4.97 2.34 -15.55
N LYS A 61 -4.72 2.65 -14.28
CA LYS A 61 -4.71 4.03 -13.80
C LYS A 61 -3.52 4.29 -12.91
N THR A 62 -3.04 5.54 -12.97
CA THR A 62 -2.10 6.06 -12.01
C THR A 62 -2.82 6.30 -10.69
N PHE A 63 -2.17 6.02 -9.58
CA PHE A 63 -2.75 6.26 -8.28
C PHE A 63 -1.85 7.18 -7.47
N LEU A 64 -2.45 7.81 -6.46
CA LEU A 64 -1.72 8.68 -5.53
C LEU A 64 -1.21 7.86 -4.36
N ALA A 65 0.03 8.08 -4.00
CA ALA A 65 0.67 7.32 -2.94
C ALA A 65 1.36 8.24 -1.94
N SER A 66 1.46 7.75 -0.72
CA SER A 66 2.22 8.41 0.34
C SER A 66 3.48 7.63 0.62
N THR A 67 4.52 8.32 1.05
CA THR A 67 5.74 7.67 1.48
C THR A 67 5.58 7.07 2.87
N ALA A 68 6.37 6.04 3.12
CA ALA A 68 6.49 5.43 4.44
C ALA A 68 7.86 5.74 5.03
N GLN A 69 8.05 5.35 6.28
CA GLN A 69 9.34 5.48 6.96
C GLN A 69 9.71 4.15 7.59
N ILE A 70 11.00 3.95 7.77
CA ILE A 70 11.48 2.80 8.54
C ILE A 70 11.86 3.33 9.92
N VAL A 71 11.16 2.85 10.94
CA VAL A 71 11.38 3.24 12.33
C VAL A 71 11.67 1.97 13.12
N ASP A 72 12.86 1.89 13.73
CA ASP A 72 13.28 0.73 14.48
C ASP A 72 13.19 -0.57 13.69
N GLY A 73 13.54 -0.51 12.40
CA GLY A 73 13.52 -1.67 11.52
C GLY A 73 12.15 -2.05 10.99
N GLU A 74 11.11 -1.30 11.35
CA GLU A 74 9.76 -1.56 10.90
C GLU A 74 9.27 -0.50 9.94
N VAL A 75 8.49 -0.93 8.95
CA VAL A 75 7.86 -0.02 8.01
C VAL A 75 6.67 0.64 8.67
N LYS A 76 6.66 1.96 8.70
CA LYS A 76 5.54 2.75 9.21
C LYS A 76 4.98 3.58 8.05
N GLY A 77 3.75 3.30 7.67
CA GLY A 77 3.08 4.01 6.60
C GLY A 77 2.21 3.10 5.76
N MET A 78 1.81 3.59 4.61
CA MET A 78 0.87 2.90 3.73
C MET A 78 1.57 1.87 2.87
N ARG A 79 0.88 0.77 2.64
CA ARG A 79 1.25 -0.26 1.69
C ARG A 79 0.22 -0.27 0.57
N TYR A 80 0.68 -0.47 -0.65
CA TYR A 80 -0.20 -0.44 -1.82
C TYR A 80 -0.17 -1.79 -2.51
N GLY A 81 -1.33 -2.41 -2.67
CA GLY A 81 -1.43 -3.70 -3.32
C GLY A 81 -1.18 -3.59 -4.81
N ALA A 82 -0.35 -4.46 -5.34
CA ALA A 82 -0.08 -4.55 -6.76
C ALA A 82 0.07 -6.02 -7.16
N GLN A 83 -0.36 -6.35 -8.36
CA GLN A 83 -0.35 -7.72 -8.81
C GLN A 83 1.07 -8.25 -8.91
N GLN A 84 1.25 -9.51 -8.54
CA GLN A 84 2.57 -10.15 -8.57
C GLN A 84 3.15 -10.18 -9.98
N GLY A 85 4.46 -10.31 -10.05
CA GLY A 85 5.21 -10.41 -11.30
C GLY A 85 6.19 -9.27 -11.44
N LYS A 86 6.89 -9.27 -12.57
CA LYS A 86 7.80 -8.19 -12.90
C LYS A 86 7.00 -7.04 -13.46
N ARG A 87 7.07 -5.89 -12.77
CA ARG A 87 6.27 -4.71 -13.12
C ARG A 87 7.17 -3.50 -13.21
N ARG A 88 6.90 -2.66 -14.21
CA ARG A 88 7.56 -1.36 -14.27
C ARG A 88 6.83 -0.43 -13.32
N VAL A 89 7.58 0.19 -12.42
CA VAL A 89 7.04 1.17 -11.48
C VAL A 89 7.63 2.51 -11.81
N MET A 90 6.77 3.49 -11.96
CA MET A 90 7.15 4.87 -12.24
C MET A 90 6.56 5.77 -11.18
N ILE A 91 7.40 6.60 -10.56
CA ILE A 91 6.98 7.52 -9.52
C ILE A 91 7.30 8.95 -9.96
N ARG A 92 6.29 9.81 -9.93
CA ARG A 92 6.43 11.23 -10.27
C ARG A 92 5.92 12.10 -9.15
N GLU A 93 6.54 13.25 -9.01
CA GLU A 93 6.00 14.29 -8.15
C GLU A 93 4.80 14.97 -8.79
N LYS A 94 4.07 15.71 -7.98
CA LYS A 94 2.91 16.47 -8.43
C LYS A 94 3.26 17.45 -9.55
N ASN A 95 4.47 17.98 -9.55
CA ASN A 95 4.94 18.88 -10.61
C ASN A 95 5.53 18.14 -11.80
N ASP A 96 5.24 16.84 -11.90
CA ASP A 96 5.64 15.98 -13.02
C ASP A 96 7.13 15.64 -13.08
N ARG A 97 7.87 15.87 -12.01
CA ARG A 97 9.27 15.44 -11.95
C ARG A 97 9.34 13.93 -11.70
N LEU A 98 10.08 13.24 -12.55
CA LEU A 98 10.26 11.80 -12.41
C LEU A 98 11.25 11.51 -11.28
N LEU A 99 10.81 10.74 -10.30
CA LEU A 99 11.62 10.37 -9.15
C LEU A 99 12.19 8.97 -9.26
N TYR A 100 11.47 8.07 -9.92
CA TYR A 100 11.87 6.67 -10.00
C TYR A 100 11.24 6.01 -11.20
N GLN A 101 11.98 5.13 -11.85
CA GLN A 101 11.45 4.29 -12.90
C GLN A 101 12.34 3.06 -13.00
N ASP A 102 11.78 1.90 -12.71
CA ASP A 102 12.50 0.64 -12.81
C ASP A 102 11.52 -0.52 -12.85
N ILE A 103 12.03 -1.68 -13.20
CA ILE A 103 11.27 -2.92 -13.16
C ILE A 103 11.55 -3.58 -11.82
N VAL A 104 10.50 -3.87 -11.08
CA VAL A 104 10.59 -4.55 -9.79
C VAL A 104 9.83 -5.86 -9.85
N GLU A 105 10.27 -6.80 -9.05
CA GLU A 105 9.56 -8.06 -8.91
C GLU A 105 8.66 -7.99 -7.68
N ILE A 106 7.36 -8.08 -7.91
CA ILE A 106 6.38 -8.06 -6.84
C ILE A 106 6.00 -9.50 -6.53
N ARG A 107 6.20 -9.90 -5.28
CA ARG A 107 5.89 -11.24 -4.83
C ARG A 107 4.64 -11.23 -3.97
N ALA A 108 3.79 -12.22 -4.20
CA ALA A 108 2.53 -12.32 -3.47
C ALA A 108 2.76 -12.37 -1.96
N GLY A 109 2.03 -11.55 -1.24
CA GLY A 109 2.08 -11.53 0.22
C GLY A 109 3.29 -10.84 0.82
N GLU A 110 4.21 -10.31 0.02
CA GLU A 110 5.44 -9.68 0.50
C GLU A 110 5.43 -8.18 0.26
N ASP A 111 6.18 -7.47 1.10
CA ASP A 111 6.43 -6.04 0.91
C ASP A 111 7.62 -5.86 -0.03
N THR A 112 7.45 -5.03 -1.03
CA THR A 112 8.53 -4.58 -1.90
C THR A 112 8.81 -3.13 -1.59
N ILE A 113 9.98 -2.87 -1.03
CA ILE A 113 10.36 -1.51 -0.63
C ILE A 113 11.07 -0.84 -1.80
N ILE A 114 10.52 0.28 -2.23
CA ILE A 114 11.10 1.09 -3.29
C ILE A 114 11.63 2.37 -2.68
N LYS A 115 12.96 2.49 -2.65
CA LYS A 115 13.62 3.71 -2.21
C LYS A 115 13.98 4.53 -3.44
N PHE A 116 13.51 5.75 -3.47
CA PHE A 116 13.80 6.62 -4.59
C PHE A 116 14.65 7.81 -4.14
N LYS A 117 15.50 8.24 -5.06
CA LYS A 117 16.35 9.41 -4.83
C LYS A 117 15.58 10.66 -5.19
N ASP A 118 15.45 11.52 -4.24
CA ASP A 118 14.81 12.82 -4.41
C ASP A 118 15.79 13.94 -4.02
#